data_0b395d7345d6a641a002113a31cbb870
#
_entry.id   0b395d7345d6a641a002113a31cbb870
#
_cell.length_a   1.000
_cell.length_b   1.000
_cell.length_c   1.000
_cell.angle_alpha   90.00
_cell.angle_beta   90.00
_cell.angle_gamma   90.00
#
_symmetry.space_group_name_H-M   'P 1'
#
loop_
_entity.id
_entity.type
_entity.pdbx_description
1 polymer ?
#
loop_
_entity_poly.entity_id
_entity_poly.type
_entity_poly.pdbx_seq_one_letter_code
_entity_poly.pdbx_strand_id
1 'polypeptide(L)'
;MADLAQMRVKRRSPTIIEERNVVAEYTLPDLDWDYAALEPHISGQINEIHHTKHHAAYVKGVNDAIAKLEEARAKDDHAAIFLNEKNLAFHLGGHVNHTIWWKNLSPNGGDKPAGELAAAIDDAFGSFDKFRAQFSAAANGLQGSGWAVLGYDSLGGRLLTFQLYDQQANVPLGIIPLLQVDMWEHAFYLQYKNVKADYVKAFWNVVNWADVQDRYAAATSKTKGLIFG
;
A
#
# COMPACT_ATOMS: atom_id res chain seq x y z
N MET A 1 -70.74 4.10 41.29
CA MET A 1 -70.17 3.11 40.38
C MET A 1 -69.84 3.86 39.10
N ALA A 2 -68.62 4.25 39.02
CA ALA A 2 -68.10 4.92 37.80
C ALA A 2 -66.76 4.25 37.47
N ASP A 3 -66.74 3.70 36.28
CA ASP A 3 -65.72 2.90 35.71
C ASP A 3 -64.55 3.80 35.26
N LEU A 4 -63.37 3.56 35.85
CA LEU A 4 -62.12 4.25 35.50
C LEU A 4 -61.42 3.47 34.39
N ALA A 5 -61.72 3.78 33.15
CA ALA A 5 -61.07 3.24 31.97
C ALA A 5 -59.62 3.67 31.93
N GLN A 6 -58.76 2.69 31.91
CA GLN A 6 -57.31 2.82 31.85
C GLN A 6 -56.81 3.53 30.57
N MET A 7 -56.29 4.72 30.73
CA MET A 7 -55.44 5.38 29.71
C MET A 7 -54.10 4.71 29.61
N ARG A 8 -53.88 3.78 28.68
CA ARG A 8 -52.56 3.27 28.28
C ARG A 8 -51.83 4.34 27.50
N VAL A 9 -50.91 5.02 28.15
CA VAL A 9 -49.90 5.85 27.49
C VAL A 9 -48.95 4.92 26.71
N LYS A 10 -49.05 4.94 25.37
CA LYS A 10 -48.06 4.33 24.48
C LYS A 10 -46.74 5.08 24.68
N ARG A 11 -45.83 4.50 25.42
CA ARG A 11 -44.43 4.94 25.39
C ARG A 11 -43.89 4.72 23.96
N ARG A 12 -43.62 5.80 23.27
CA ARG A 12 -42.82 5.75 22.04
C ARG A 12 -41.40 5.28 22.46
N SER A 13 -40.94 4.17 21.88
CA SER A 13 -39.55 3.74 22.00
C SER A 13 -38.65 4.87 21.48
N PRO A 14 -37.52 5.17 22.16
CA PRO A 14 -36.58 6.12 21.63
C PRO A 14 -36.09 5.60 20.29
N THR A 15 -36.17 6.41 19.26
CA THR A 15 -35.58 6.18 17.96
C THR A 15 -34.08 6.07 18.22
N ILE A 16 -33.51 4.87 18.10
CA ILE A 16 -32.05 4.67 18.05
C ILE A 16 -31.62 5.42 16.80
N ILE A 17 -31.05 6.61 16.97
CA ILE A 17 -30.25 7.23 15.95
C ILE A 17 -29.03 6.32 15.88
N GLU A 18 -29.00 5.43 14.88
CA GLU A 18 -27.76 4.74 14.52
C GLU A 18 -26.73 5.83 14.25
N GLU A 19 -25.78 5.98 15.19
CA GLU A 19 -24.51 6.63 14.88
C GLU A 19 -23.91 5.83 13.74
N ARG A 20 -24.11 6.29 12.50
CA ARG A 20 -23.36 5.78 11.37
C ARG A 20 -21.90 6.01 11.76
N ASN A 21 -21.14 4.95 11.99
CA ASN A 21 -19.70 5.01 12.02
C ASN A 21 -19.29 5.68 10.70
N VAL A 22 -18.97 6.96 10.77
CA VAL A 22 -18.41 7.69 9.63
C VAL A 22 -17.06 7.01 9.39
N VAL A 23 -17.00 6.18 8.35
CA VAL A 23 -15.73 5.58 7.92
C VAL A 23 -14.84 6.76 7.55
N ALA A 24 -13.71 6.88 8.24
CA ALA A 24 -12.77 7.97 7.97
C ALA A 24 -12.32 7.88 6.50
N GLU A 25 -12.37 9.01 5.80
CA GLU A 25 -11.87 9.10 4.42
C GLU A 25 -10.36 8.89 4.40
N TYR A 26 -9.87 8.26 3.35
CA TYR A 26 -8.42 8.20 3.07
C TYR A 26 -7.92 9.61 2.72
N THR A 27 -6.75 9.94 3.21
CA THR A 27 -6.09 11.22 2.96
C THR A 27 -4.71 11.00 2.34
N LEU A 28 -4.26 11.97 1.55
CA LEU A 28 -2.90 11.96 1.02
C LEU A 28 -1.93 12.21 2.19
N PRO A 29 -1.02 11.28 2.51
CA PRO A 29 -0.06 11.50 3.59
C PRO A 29 1.00 12.52 3.15
N ASP A 30 1.46 13.36 4.08
CA ASP A 30 2.62 14.20 3.85
C ASP A 30 3.91 13.37 3.72
N LEU A 31 4.89 13.89 3.00
CA LEU A 31 6.23 13.31 2.93
C LEU A 31 7.06 13.77 4.14
N ASP A 32 7.96 12.91 4.61
CA ASP A 32 8.89 13.25 5.71
C ASP A 32 10.11 14.06 5.20
N TRP A 33 10.19 14.34 3.90
CA TRP A 33 11.32 14.98 3.24
C TRP A 33 10.85 15.86 2.06
N ASP A 34 11.66 16.85 1.68
CA ASP A 34 11.41 17.73 0.55
C ASP A 34 11.51 16.98 -0.79
N TYR A 35 10.71 17.36 -1.79
CA TYR A 35 10.69 16.68 -3.08
C TYR A 35 12.07 16.55 -3.74
N ALA A 36 12.95 17.52 -3.57
CA ALA A 36 14.31 17.49 -4.11
C ALA A 36 15.30 16.70 -3.24
N ALA A 37 14.90 16.22 -2.05
CA ALA A 37 15.83 15.62 -1.10
C ALA A 37 16.44 14.28 -1.56
N LEU A 38 15.82 13.62 -2.54
CA LEU A 38 16.35 12.36 -3.11
C LEU A 38 17.27 12.56 -4.32
N GLU A 39 17.56 13.81 -4.72
CA GLU A 39 18.49 14.08 -5.80
C GLU A 39 19.92 13.68 -5.41
N PRO A 40 20.73 13.21 -6.36
CA PRO A 40 20.47 13.10 -7.80
C PRO A 40 19.76 11.80 -8.22
N HIS A 41 19.31 10.97 -7.27
CA HIS A 41 18.80 9.62 -7.53
C HIS A 41 17.38 9.62 -8.06
N ILE A 42 16.50 10.47 -7.52
CA ILE A 42 15.13 10.70 -8.02
C ILE A 42 14.90 12.21 -7.99
N SER A 43 14.55 12.78 -9.14
CA SER A 43 14.40 14.25 -9.26
C SER A 43 13.21 14.77 -8.46
N GLY A 44 13.35 15.99 -7.93
CA GLY A 44 12.26 16.67 -7.23
C GLY A 44 11.00 16.83 -8.09
N GLN A 45 11.15 17.05 -9.40
CA GLN A 45 10.02 17.11 -10.33
C GLN A 45 9.24 15.79 -10.39
N ILE A 46 9.94 14.64 -10.41
CA ILE A 46 9.27 13.33 -10.39
C ILE A 46 8.53 13.17 -9.07
N ASN A 47 9.18 13.40 -7.92
CA ASN A 47 8.57 13.23 -6.61
C ASN A 47 7.33 14.12 -6.43
N GLU A 48 7.38 15.38 -6.85
CA GLU A 48 6.25 16.30 -6.77
C GLU A 48 5.05 15.82 -7.60
N ILE A 49 5.25 15.48 -8.87
CA ILE A 49 4.18 14.99 -9.75
C ILE A 49 3.64 13.66 -9.24
N HIS A 50 4.53 12.75 -8.85
CA HIS A 50 4.19 11.43 -8.36
C HIS A 50 3.33 11.50 -7.10
N HIS A 51 3.65 12.38 -6.15
CA HIS A 51 2.90 12.59 -4.93
C HIS A 51 1.59 13.36 -5.19
N THR A 52 1.69 14.58 -5.78
CA THR A 52 0.55 15.51 -5.86
C THR A 52 -0.45 15.18 -6.96
N LYS A 53 -0.08 14.35 -7.94
CA LYS A 53 -0.96 13.95 -9.05
C LYS A 53 -1.31 12.46 -8.99
N HIS A 54 -0.31 11.57 -9.04
CA HIS A 54 -0.59 10.13 -9.11
C HIS A 54 -1.12 9.60 -7.78
N HIS A 55 -0.42 9.81 -6.66
CA HIS A 55 -0.90 9.33 -5.35
C HIS A 55 -2.21 10.02 -4.96
N ALA A 56 -2.31 11.34 -5.14
CA ALA A 56 -3.56 12.08 -4.86
C ALA A 56 -4.76 11.54 -5.66
N ALA A 57 -4.55 11.12 -6.92
CA ALA A 57 -5.61 10.52 -7.73
C ALA A 57 -6.06 9.14 -7.19
N TYR A 58 -5.12 8.34 -6.66
CA TYR A 58 -5.48 7.07 -6.01
C TYR A 58 -6.26 7.31 -4.72
N VAL A 59 -5.87 8.29 -3.90
CA VAL A 59 -6.63 8.67 -2.69
C VAL A 59 -8.06 9.09 -3.04
N LYS A 60 -8.21 9.96 -4.04
CA LYS A 60 -9.55 10.34 -4.52
C LYS A 60 -10.33 9.13 -5.04
N GLY A 61 -9.68 8.28 -5.84
CA GLY A 61 -10.33 7.12 -6.45
C GLY A 61 -10.83 6.09 -5.44
N VAL A 62 -10.08 5.84 -4.36
CA VAL A 62 -10.53 4.90 -3.31
C VAL A 62 -11.74 5.45 -2.56
N ASN A 63 -11.77 6.74 -2.21
CA ASN A 63 -12.92 7.37 -1.56
C ASN A 63 -14.15 7.36 -2.48
N ASP A 64 -13.98 7.71 -3.76
CA ASP A 64 -15.05 7.64 -4.76
C ASP A 64 -15.62 6.21 -4.90
N ALA A 65 -14.76 5.19 -4.94
CA ALA A 65 -15.20 3.80 -5.07
C ALA A 65 -15.99 3.32 -3.85
N ILE A 66 -15.57 3.68 -2.65
CA ILE A 66 -16.30 3.37 -1.41
C ILE A 66 -17.67 4.05 -1.42
N ALA A 67 -17.74 5.35 -1.71
CA ALA A 67 -19.00 6.08 -1.77
C ALA A 67 -19.98 5.49 -2.81
N LYS A 68 -19.49 5.10 -3.99
CA LYS A 68 -20.31 4.45 -5.02
C LYS A 68 -20.79 3.06 -4.62
N LEU A 69 -20.00 2.29 -3.87
CA LEU A 69 -20.42 1.01 -3.33
C LEU A 69 -21.51 1.18 -2.26
N GLU A 70 -21.43 2.21 -1.42
CA GLU A 70 -22.46 2.55 -0.46
C GLU A 70 -23.77 2.96 -1.15
N GLU A 71 -23.69 3.79 -2.18
CA GLU A 71 -24.82 4.20 -2.99
C GLU A 71 -25.47 3.01 -3.70
N ALA A 72 -24.69 2.13 -4.31
CA ALA A 72 -25.17 0.92 -4.99
C ALA A 72 -25.91 -0.01 -4.03
N ARG A 73 -25.38 -0.23 -2.82
CA ARG A 73 -26.07 -1.01 -1.77
C ARG A 73 -27.39 -0.36 -1.34
N ALA A 74 -27.39 0.96 -1.17
CA ALA A 74 -28.60 1.67 -0.75
C ALA A 74 -29.73 1.65 -1.79
N LYS A 75 -29.41 1.45 -3.06
CA LYS A 75 -30.34 1.43 -4.20
C LYS A 75 -30.61 0.02 -4.73
N ASP A 76 -30.06 -1.03 -4.13
CA ASP A 76 -30.08 -2.41 -4.65
C ASP A 76 -29.54 -2.52 -6.10
N ASP A 77 -28.64 -1.60 -6.48
CA ASP A 77 -27.99 -1.61 -7.80
C ASP A 77 -26.79 -2.58 -7.83
N HIS A 78 -27.10 -3.86 -7.88
CA HIS A 78 -26.07 -4.91 -7.91
C HIS A 78 -25.23 -4.90 -9.19
N ALA A 79 -25.71 -4.31 -10.29
CA ALA A 79 -24.96 -4.20 -11.52
C ALA A 79 -23.74 -3.25 -11.39
N ALA A 80 -23.85 -2.23 -10.54
CA ALA A 80 -22.75 -1.30 -10.26
C ALA A 80 -21.68 -1.87 -9.34
N ILE A 81 -21.95 -2.94 -8.57
CA ILE A 81 -21.02 -3.48 -7.57
C ILE A 81 -19.71 -3.95 -8.22
N PHE A 82 -19.79 -4.78 -9.25
CA PHE A 82 -18.61 -5.36 -9.89
C PHE A 82 -17.58 -4.31 -10.33
N LEU A 83 -18.03 -3.25 -11.00
CA LEU A 83 -17.14 -2.19 -11.48
C LEU A 83 -16.50 -1.42 -10.31
N ASN A 84 -17.29 -1.11 -9.29
CA ASN A 84 -16.81 -0.32 -8.16
C ASN A 84 -15.88 -1.13 -7.24
N GLU A 85 -16.07 -2.44 -7.08
CA GLU A 85 -15.12 -3.32 -6.40
C GLU A 85 -13.80 -3.43 -7.15
N LYS A 86 -13.84 -3.52 -8.49
CA LYS A 86 -12.63 -3.50 -9.32
C LYS A 86 -11.87 -2.17 -9.16
N ASN A 87 -12.59 -1.05 -9.20
CA ASN A 87 -12.00 0.28 -8.99
C ASN A 87 -11.45 0.43 -7.57
N LEU A 88 -12.16 -0.08 -6.56
CA LEU A 88 -11.69 -0.09 -5.18
C LEU A 88 -10.35 -0.83 -5.06
N ALA A 89 -10.24 -2.05 -5.60
CA ALA A 89 -9.01 -2.82 -5.56
C ALA A 89 -7.84 -2.08 -6.21
N PHE A 90 -8.06 -1.45 -7.37
CA PHE A 90 -7.05 -0.69 -8.09
C PHE A 90 -6.61 0.56 -7.30
N HIS A 91 -7.55 1.39 -6.87
CA HIS A 91 -7.23 2.66 -6.22
C HIS A 91 -6.71 2.47 -4.79
N LEU A 92 -7.26 1.52 -4.03
CA LEU A 92 -6.76 1.18 -2.70
C LEU A 92 -5.35 0.58 -2.80
N GLY A 93 -5.11 -0.30 -3.75
CA GLY A 93 -3.77 -0.82 -4.05
C GLY A 93 -2.80 0.32 -4.37
N GLY A 94 -3.20 1.25 -5.23
CA GLY A 94 -2.40 2.43 -5.56
C GLY A 94 -2.10 3.30 -4.34
N HIS A 95 -3.10 3.59 -3.51
CA HIS A 95 -2.87 4.36 -2.28
C HIS A 95 -1.93 3.64 -1.30
N VAL A 96 -2.14 2.35 -1.05
CA VAL A 96 -1.29 1.56 -0.14
C VAL A 96 0.15 1.47 -0.65
N ASN A 97 0.34 1.12 -1.93
CA ASN A 97 1.67 1.00 -2.53
C ASN A 97 2.44 2.32 -2.43
N HIS A 98 1.81 3.46 -2.77
CA HIS A 98 2.46 4.77 -2.70
C HIS A 98 2.73 5.21 -1.25
N THR A 99 1.83 4.90 -0.31
CA THR A 99 2.06 5.20 1.11
C THR A 99 3.30 4.46 1.63
N ILE A 100 3.48 3.20 1.25
CA ILE A 100 4.67 2.41 1.60
C ILE A 100 5.89 2.97 0.87
N TRP A 101 5.77 3.30 -0.42
CA TRP A 101 6.83 3.84 -1.24
C TRP A 101 7.51 5.06 -0.62
N TRP A 102 6.72 6.05 -0.18
CA TRP A 102 7.27 7.26 0.43
C TRP A 102 8.06 6.98 1.71
N LYS A 103 7.63 6.02 2.52
CA LYS A 103 8.33 5.62 3.76
C LYS A 103 9.54 4.73 3.49
N ASN A 104 9.53 3.96 2.42
CA ASN A 104 10.65 3.15 1.97
C ASN A 104 11.82 3.99 1.42
N LEU A 105 11.65 5.30 1.24
CA LEU A 105 12.67 6.21 0.71
C LEU A 105 13.16 7.19 1.78
N SER A 106 14.46 7.52 1.72
CA SER A 106 15.09 8.49 2.61
C SER A 106 16.27 9.18 1.91
N PRO A 107 16.47 10.50 2.12
CA PRO A 107 17.69 11.18 1.68
C PRO A 107 18.95 10.68 2.38
N ASN A 108 18.80 10.01 3.54
CA ASN A 108 19.88 9.34 4.26
C ASN A 108 19.83 7.81 4.09
N GLY A 109 19.20 7.35 3.00
CA GLY A 109 19.04 5.94 2.68
C GLY A 109 20.28 5.31 2.05
N GLY A 110 20.10 4.11 1.52
CA GLY A 110 21.17 3.33 0.89
C GLY A 110 21.79 2.29 1.81
N ASP A 111 23.02 1.90 1.50
CA ASP A 111 23.72 0.80 2.18
C ASP A 111 22.94 -0.53 2.18
N LYS A 112 22.86 -1.18 3.33
CA LYS A 112 22.19 -2.47 3.53
C LYS A 112 21.56 -2.55 4.92
N PRO A 113 20.56 -3.42 5.10
CA PRO A 113 19.94 -3.63 6.40
C PRO A 113 20.92 -4.22 7.43
N ALA A 114 20.56 -4.09 8.70
CA ALA A 114 21.28 -4.67 9.83
C ALA A 114 20.34 -5.56 10.67
N GLY A 115 20.86 -6.19 11.71
CA GLY A 115 20.08 -6.91 12.71
C GLY A 115 19.25 -8.07 12.14
N GLU A 116 18.04 -8.23 12.65
CA GLU A 116 17.16 -9.35 12.33
C GLU A 116 16.73 -9.39 10.85
N LEU A 117 16.50 -8.23 10.24
CA LEU A 117 16.16 -8.16 8.81
C LEU A 117 17.33 -8.62 7.94
N ALA A 118 18.57 -8.24 8.27
CA ALA A 118 19.74 -8.72 7.52
C ALA A 118 19.88 -10.23 7.62
N ALA A 119 19.72 -10.80 8.82
CA ALA A 119 19.78 -12.24 9.03
C ALA A 119 18.66 -12.97 8.25
N ALA A 120 17.45 -12.43 8.25
CA ALA A 120 16.33 -13.00 7.49
C ALA A 120 16.54 -12.94 5.97
N ILE A 121 17.18 -11.88 5.47
CA ILE A 121 17.54 -11.76 4.06
C ILE A 121 18.62 -12.80 3.70
N ASP A 122 19.63 -12.96 4.55
CA ASP A 122 20.68 -13.95 4.32
C ASP A 122 20.14 -15.37 4.36
N ASP A 123 19.20 -15.68 5.27
CA ASP A 123 18.52 -16.97 5.36
C ASP A 123 17.68 -17.25 4.10
N ALA A 124 16.86 -16.28 3.69
CA ALA A 124 15.91 -16.45 2.58
C ALA A 124 16.61 -16.47 1.20
N PHE A 125 17.66 -15.67 1.00
CA PHE A 125 18.27 -15.46 -0.31
C PHE A 125 19.75 -15.89 -0.39
N GLY A 126 20.35 -16.25 0.73
CA GLY A 126 21.75 -16.67 0.86
C GLY A 126 22.76 -15.53 1.02
N SER A 127 22.40 -14.30 0.70
CA SER A 127 23.13 -13.06 1.02
C SER A 127 22.34 -11.83 0.59
N PHE A 128 22.69 -10.66 1.14
CA PHE A 128 22.15 -9.39 0.69
C PHE A 128 22.40 -9.13 -0.81
N ASP A 129 23.59 -9.46 -1.33
CA ASP A 129 23.91 -9.25 -2.75
C ASP A 129 23.06 -10.12 -3.67
N LYS A 130 22.77 -11.36 -3.28
CA LYS A 130 21.86 -12.24 -4.02
C LYS A 130 20.41 -11.72 -3.97
N PHE A 131 19.97 -11.29 -2.81
CA PHE A 131 18.65 -10.63 -2.67
C PHE A 131 18.56 -9.41 -3.59
N ARG A 132 19.55 -8.50 -3.51
CA ARG A 132 19.59 -7.28 -4.35
C ARG A 132 19.58 -7.62 -5.84
N ALA A 133 20.33 -8.62 -6.25
CA ALA A 133 20.33 -9.08 -7.64
C ALA A 133 18.98 -9.64 -8.07
N GLN A 134 18.34 -10.49 -7.26
CA GLN A 134 17.02 -11.07 -7.53
C GLN A 134 15.93 -9.98 -7.58
N PHE A 135 15.89 -9.09 -6.61
CA PHE A 135 14.93 -7.97 -6.55
C PHE A 135 15.10 -7.03 -7.75
N SER A 136 16.34 -6.69 -8.09
CA SER A 136 16.65 -5.85 -9.27
C SER A 136 16.26 -6.54 -10.57
N ALA A 137 16.45 -7.85 -10.69
CA ALA A 137 16.02 -8.63 -11.85
C ALA A 137 14.49 -8.65 -11.96
N ALA A 138 13.77 -8.80 -10.85
CA ALA A 138 12.31 -8.72 -10.82
C ALA A 138 11.81 -7.34 -11.28
N ALA A 139 12.43 -6.25 -10.78
CA ALA A 139 12.09 -4.88 -11.17
C ALA A 139 12.33 -4.64 -12.66
N ASN A 140 13.54 -4.94 -13.16
CA ASN A 140 13.91 -4.72 -14.56
C ASN A 140 13.12 -5.59 -15.54
N GLY A 141 12.76 -6.82 -15.12
CA GLY A 141 12.02 -7.78 -15.93
C GLY A 141 10.51 -7.57 -15.95
N LEU A 142 9.99 -6.65 -15.16
CA LEU A 142 8.55 -6.38 -15.11
C LEU A 142 8.07 -5.82 -16.46
N GLN A 143 7.05 -6.46 -17.02
CA GLN A 143 6.44 -6.08 -18.30
C GLN A 143 5.20 -5.23 -18.05
N GLY A 144 5.20 -4.01 -18.56
CA GLY A 144 4.14 -3.03 -18.30
C GLY A 144 4.33 -2.31 -16.96
N SER A 145 3.23 -1.91 -16.37
CA SER A 145 3.21 -1.15 -15.11
C SER A 145 3.13 -2.08 -13.90
N GLY A 146 3.79 -1.71 -12.81
CA GLY A 146 3.72 -2.48 -11.57
C GLY A 146 4.87 -2.20 -10.63
N TRP A 147 5.14 -3.13 -9.73
CA TRP A 147 6.08 -2.99 -8.61
C TRP A 147 6.91 -4.26 -8.44
N ALA A 148 8.17 -4.13 -8.06
CA ALA A 148 8.90 -5.25 -7.46
C ALA A 148 8.81 -5.11 -5.93
N VAL A 149 8.52 -6.21 -5.25
CA VAL A 149 8.20 -6.22 -3.83
C VAL A 149 9.03 -7.28 -3.10
N LEU A 150 9.63 -6.89 -1.96
CA LEU A 150 10.02 -7.78 -0.90
C LEU A 150 8.88 -7.85 0.11
N GLY A 151 8.36 -9.02 0.37
CA GLY A 151 7.27 -9.23 1.31
C GLY A 151 7.58 -10.31 2.34
N TYR A 152 6.89 -10.22 3.47
CA TYR A 152 6.88 -11.26 4.49
C TYR A 152 5.66 -12.15 4.27
N ASP A 153 5.90 -13.43 4.02
CA ASP A 153 4.88 -14.47 3.98
C ASP A 153 4.46 -14.82 5.41
N SER A 154 3.29 -14.32 5.82
CA SER A 154 2.77 -14.53 7.17
C SER A 154 2.38 -15.99 7.48
N LEU A 155 2.18 -16.80 6.45
CA LEU A 155 1.89 -18.22 6.59
C LEU A 155 3.17 -19.04 6.72
N GLY A 156 4.12 -18.84 5.79
CA GLY A 156 5.38 -19.60 5.74
C GLY A 156 6.46 -19.04 6.67
N GLY A 157 6.27 -17.85 7.27
CA GLY A 157 7.22 -17.23 8.19
C GLY A 157 8.54 -16.85 7.55
N ARG A 158 8.54 -16.41 6.28
CA ARG A 158 9.76 -16.16 5.49
C ARG A 158 9.64 -14.93 4.59
N LEU A 159 10.77 -14.49 4.06
CA LEU A 159 10.83 -13.42 3.06
C LEU A 159 10.71 -14.01 1.66
N LEU A 160 9.95 -13.30 0.81
CA LEU A 160 9.76 -13.62 -0.60
C LEU A 160 9.86 -12.35 -1.43
N THR A 161 10.31 -12.47 -2.69
CA THR A 161 10.20 -11.40 -3.68
C THR A 161 9.18 -11.79 -4.74
N PHE A 162 8.42 -10.80 -5.23
CA PHE A 162 7.47 -11.00 -6.32
C PHE A 162 7.28 -9.72 -7.13
N GLN A 163 6.62 -9.84 -8.28
CA GLN A 163 6.18 -8.72 -9.11
C GLN A 163 4.68 -8.53 -8.87
N LEU A 164 4.28 -7.30 -8.58
CA LEU A 164 2.90 -6.87 -8.52
C LEU A 164 2.62 -6.10 -9.83
N TYR A 165 1.59 -6.48 -10.57
CA TYR A 165 1.17 -5.81 -11.79
C TYR A 165 0.10 -4.77 -11.51
N ASP A 166 0.14 -3.68 -12.24
CA ASP A 166 -0.66 -2.48 -11.98
C ASP A 166 -0.56 -2.06 -10.52
N GLN A 167 -1.68 -2.01 -9.78
CA GLN A 167 -1.69 -1.65 -8.36
C GLN A 167 -2.16 -2.80 -7.46
N GLN A 168 -2.73 -3.88 -8.01
CA GLN A 168 -3.42 -4.93 -7.25
C GLN A 168 -3.26 -6.35 -7.81
N ALA A 169 -2.76 -6.51 -9.03
CA ALA A 169 -2.71 -7.82 -9.66
C ALA A 169 -1.45 -8.61 -9.30
N ASN A 170 -1.55 -9.94 -9.30
CA ASN A 170 -0.47 -10.88 -9.00
C ASN A 170 0.10 -10.79 -7.57
N VAL A 171 -0.72 -10.34 -6.62
CA VAL A 171 -0.32 -10.28 -5.20
C VAL A 171 -0.62 -11.61 -4.54
N PRO A 172 0.38 -12.31 -3.96
CA PRO A 172 0.13 -13.51 -3.18
C PRO A 172 -0.67 -13.18 -1.91
N LEU A 173 -1.67 -13.99 -1.59
CA LEU A 173 -2.47 -13.81 -0.38
C LEU A 173 -1.62 -13.99 0.88
N GLY A 174 -1.83 -13.16 1.88
CA GLY A 174 -1.12 -13.25 3.17
C GLY A 174 0.27 -12.63 3.17
N ILE A 175 0.69 -11.97 2.08
CA ILE A 175 1.96 -11.25 2.03
C ILE A 175 1.81 -9.86 2.65
N ILE A 176 2.77 -9.51 3.50
CA ILE A 176 2.93 -8.16 4.05
C ILE A 176 4.07 -7.48 3.29
N PRO A 177 3.82 -6.40 2.52
CA PRO A 177 4.87 -5.70 1.79
C PRO A 177 5.81 -4.96 2.75
N LEU A 178 7.11 -5.14 2.54
CA LEU A 178 8.16 -4.54 3.36
C LEU A 178 8.94 -3.47 2.60
N LEU A 179 9.44 -3.82 1.41
CA LEU A 179 10.16 -2.94 0.50
C LEU A 179 9.57 -3.06 -0.89
N GLN A 180 9.36 -1.93 -1.55
CA GLN A 180 8.82 -1.87 -2.91
C GLN A 180 9.62 -0.89 -3.77
N VAL A 181 9.68 -1.15 -5.07
CA VAL A 181 10.10 -0.17 -6.07
C VAL A 181 9.00 -0.02 -7.12
N ASP A 182 8.63 1.23 -7.38
CA ASP A 182 7.65 1.58 -8.39
C ASP A 182 8.27 1.49 -9.78
N MET A 183 7.71 0.63 -10.62
CA MET A 183 8.14 0.42 -12.02
C MET A 183 7.13 0.97 -13.04
N TRP A 184 6.15 1.75 -12.58
CA TRP A 184 5.35 2.57 -13.46
C TRP A 184 6.21 3.66 -14.10
N GLU A 185 6.02 3.96 -15.37
CA GLU A 185 6.83 4.96 -16.08
C GLU A 185 6.80 6.35 -15.43
N HIS A 186 5.71 6.70 -14.74
CA HIS A 186 5.62 7.96 -14.01
C HIS A 186 6.67 8.10 -12.90
N ALA A 187 7.19 7.01 -12.36
CA ALA A 187 8.19 7.03 -11.30
C ALA A 187 9.61 7.31 -11.81
N PHE A 188 9.89 7.15 -13.12
CA PHE A 188 11.26 7.23 -13.61
C PHE A 188 11.41 7.89 -14.99
N TYR A 189 10.38 7.90 -15.85
CA TYR A 189 10.55 8.19 -17.27
C TYR A 189 11.08 9.60 -17.56
N LEU A 190 10.70 10.61 -16.77
CA LEU A 190 11.18 11.98 -16.95
C LEU A 190 12.70 12.11 -16.80
N GLN A 191 13.32 11.29 -15.95
CA GLN A 191 14.77 11.32 -15.66
C GLN A 191 15.53 10.24 -16.39
N TYR A 192 15.04 9.01 -16.35
CA TYR A 192 15.75 7.81 -16.83
C TYR A 192 15.29 7.33 -18.21
N LYS A 193 14.24 7.92 -18.77
CA LYS A 193 13.66 7.53 -20.07
C LYS A 193 13.33 6.02 -20.08
N ASN A 194 13.80 5.33 -21.11
CA ASN A 194 13.61 3.89 -21.28
C ASN A 194 14.65 3.02 -20.55
N VAL A 195 15.58 3.64 -19.80
CA VAL A 195 16.69 2.90 -19.15
C VAL A 195 16.30 2.53 -17.72
N LYS A 196 15.38 1.58 -17.57
CA LYS A 196 14.91 1.09 -16.25
C LYS A 196 16.04 0.68 -15.32
N ALA A 197 17.10 0.05 -15.85
CA ALA A 197 18.22 -0.44 -15.07
C ALA A 197 18.96 0.66 -14.30
N ASP A 198 19.08 1.86 -14.88
CA ASP A 198 19.71 2.98 -14.21
C ASP A 198 18.84 3.53 -13.07
N TYR A 199 17.51 3.57 -13.26
CA TYR A 199 16.58 3.90 -12.20
C TYR A 199 16.62 2.90 -11.05
N VAL A 200 16.58 1.59 -11.34
CA VAL A 200 16.68 0.54 -10.31
C VAL A 200 18.03 0.62 -9.58
N LYS A 201 19.12 0.95 -10.28
CA LYS A 201 20.42 1.18 -9.65
C LYS A 201 20.41 2.41 -8.73
N ALA A 202 19.75 3.49 -9.15
CA ALA A 202 19.62 4.71 -8.35
C ALA A 202 18.75 4.50 -7.11
N PHE A 203 17.68 3.74 -7.22
CA PHE A 203 16.77 3.39 -6.11
C PHE A 203 17.52 2.84 -4.89
N TRP A 204 18.52 1.97 -5.08
CA TRP A 204 19.26 1.38 -3.97
C TRP A 204 20.04 2.39 -3.11
N ASN A 205 20.27 3.60 -3.60
CA ASN A 205 20.94 4.65 -2.83
C ASN A 205 20.00 5.43 -1.90
N VAL A 206 18.70 5.25 -2.05
CA VAL A 206 17.70 5.99 -1.27
C VAL A 206 16.77 5.08 -0.44
N VAL A 207 17.05 3.77 -0.40
CA VAL A 207 16.26 2.82 0.40
C VAL A 207 16.37 3.15 1.88
N ASN A 208 15.24 3.37 2.53
CA ASN A 208 15.12 3.56 3.97
C ASN A 208 15.06 2.22 4.71
N TRP A 209 16.22 1.63 4.99
CA TRP A 209 16.28 0.34 5.68
C TRP A 209 15.70 0.36 7.09
N ALA A 210 15.62 1.50 7.75
CA ALA A 210 14.97 1.61 9.05
C ALA A 210 13.47 1.34 8.94
N ASP A 211 12.77 1.95 7.96
CA ASP A 211 11.34 1.66 7.72
C ASP A 211 11.12 0.19 7.33
N VAL A 212 11.98 -0.38 6.48
CA VAL A 212 11.87 -1.80 6.09
C VAL A 212 12.05 -2.73 7.29
N GLN A 213 12.97 -2.41 8.20
CA GLN A 213 13.19 -3.17 9.44
C GLN A 213 11.99 -3.07 10.38
N ASP A 214 11.43 -1.88 10.57
CA ASP A 214 10.25 -1.67 11.41
C ASP A 214 9.04 -2.44 10.85
N ARG A 215 8.86 -2.45 9.53
CA ARG A 215 7.82 -3.27 8.87
C ARG A 215 8.05 -4.76 9.09
N TYR A 216 9.29 -5.23 8.96
CA TYR A 216 9.64 -6.62 9.22
C TYR A 216 9.33 -7.01 10.67
N ALA A 217 9.77 -6.22 11.64
CA ALA A 217 9.51 -6.46 13.06
C ALA A 217 7.99 -6.46 13.37
N ALA A 218 7.24 -5.53 12.78
CA ALA A 218 5.79 -5.50 12.92
C ALA A 218 5.10 -6.71 12.28
N ALA A 219 5.54 -7.13 11.08
CA ALA A 219 4.98 -8.28 10.38
C ALA A 219 5.21 -9.58 11.17
N THR A 220 6.43 -9.82 11.65
CA THR A 220 6.76 -11.03 12.40
C THR A 220 6.06 -11.12 13.75
N SER A 221 5.81 -9.98 14.43
CA SER A 221 5.19 -9.96 15.76
C SER A 221 3.66 -9.94 15.73
N LYS A 222 3.05 -9.23 14.76
CA LYS A 222 1.60 -8.95 14.76
C LYS A 222 0.77 -9.90 13.90
N THR A 223 1.40 -10.58 12.93
CA THR A 223 0.67 -11.48 12.02
C THR A 223 0.72 -12.95 12.43
N LYS A 224 1.51 -13.28 13.44
CA LYS A 224 1.61 -14.64 13.96
C LYS A 224 0.23 -15.10 14.47
N GLY A 225 -0.26 -16.20 13.91
CA GLY A 225 -1.56 -16.76 14.28
C GLY A 225 -2.77 -16.11 13.58
N LEU A 226 -2.61 -15.11 12.72
CA LEU A 226 -3.74 -14.49 12.00
C LEU A 226 -4.36 -15.41 10.94
N ILE A 227 -3.59 -16.30 10.36
CA ILE A 227 -4.04 -17.21 9.30
C ILE A 227 -4.14 -18.65 9.83
N PHE A 228 -3.18 -19.05 10.68
CA PHE A 228 -3.17 -20.36 11.35
C PHE A 228 -2.72 -20.14 12.80
N GLY A 229 -3.65 -20.27 13.69
CA GLY A 229 -3.43 -20.21 15.15
C GLY A 229 -2.96 -21.56 15.71
#